data_087857a2712fc8acb8b3dadadd4cf45a
#
_entry.id   087857a2712fc8acb8b3dadadd4cf45a
#
_cell.length_a   1.000
_cell.length_b   1.000
_cell.length_c   1.000
_cell.angle_alpha   90.00
_cell.angle_beta   90.00
_cell.angle_gamma   90.00
#
_symmetry.space_group_name_H-M   'P 1'
#
loop_
_entity.id
_entity.type
_entity.pdbx_description
1 polymer ?
#
loop_
_entity_poly.entity_id
_entity_poly.type
_entity_poly.pdbx_seq_one_letter_code
_entity_poly.pdbx_strand_id
1 'polypeptide(L)'
;MRRVRRRAGACVTVEIVITPADLAILADARCLPPGLLAAVAVVLREGGTAKGCAPHESGGGQTYRDHIEHAAEHVADLDVAIDDEAPADEDDLTHAIARLALAWSLR
;
A
#
# COMPACT_ATOMS: atom_id res chain seq x y z
N MET A 1 -16.76 8.80 11.59
CA MET A 1 -16.24 7.93 12.66
C MET A 1 -15.77 6.61 12.07
N ARG A 2 -14.68 6.09 12.59
CA ARG A 2 -14.10 4.84 12.10
C ARG A 2 -14.12 3.80 13.21
N ARG A 3 -14.53 2.58 12.87
CA ARG A 3 -14.52 1.45 13.78
C ARG A 3 -13.67 0.34 13.21
N VAL A 4 -12.84 -0.26 14.03
CA VAL A 4 -11.95 -1.34 13.63
C VAL A 4 -12.32 -2.59 14.43
N ARG A 5 -12.48 -3.71 13.73
CA ARG A 5 -12.70 -5.03 14.35
C ARG A 5 -11.59 -5.96 13.92
N ARG A 6 -11.10 -6.72 14.88
CA ARG A 6 -10.15 -7.81 14.59
C ARG A 6 -10.86 -9.14 14.66
N ARG A 7 -10.61 -9.98 13.67
CA ARG A 7 -11.08 -11.36 13.65
C ARG A 7 -9.91 -12.29 13.90
N ALA A 8 -10.22 -13.50 14.37
CA ALA A 8 -9.23 -14.56 14.44
C ALA A 8 -8.62 -14.77 13.07
N GLY A 9 -7.28 -14.89 12.98
CA GLY A 9 -6.60 -15.03 11.71
C GLY A 9 -6.06 -13.74 11.13
N ALA A 10 -6.04 -12.67 11.90
CA ALA A 10 -5.38 -11.41 11.60
C ALA A 10 -6.03 -10.50 10.55
N CYS A 11 -7.20 -10.85 10.03
CA CYS A 11 -7.95 -9.92 9.17
C CYS A 11 -8.60 -8.83 10.02
N VAL A 12 -8.51 -7.59 9.54
CA VAL A 12 -9.14 -6.44 10.17
C VAL A 12 -10.30 -5.94 9.32
N THR A 13 -11.48 -5.84 9.92
CA THR A 13 -12.62 -5.19 9.30
C THR A 13 -12.65 -3.73 9.75
N VAL A 14 -12.67 -2.82 8.80
CA VAL A 14 -12.75 -1.39 9.06
C VAL A 14 -14.09 -0.88 8.56
N GLU A 15 -14.85 -0.27 9.48
CA GLU A 15 -16.10 0.42 9.15
C GLU A 15 -15.81 1.91 9.12
N ILE A 16 -16.10 2.56 8.01
CA ILE A 16 -15.85 3.98 7.83
C ILE A 16 -17.15 4.66 7.42
N VAL A 17 -17.50 5.72 8.13
CA VAL A 17 -18.61 6.58 7.73
C VAL A 17 -18.06 7.64 6.80
N ILE A 18 -18.51 7.61 5.54
CA ILE A 18 -18.05 8.54 4.52
C ILE A 18 -19.08 9.66 4.37
N THR A 19 -18.62 10.90 4.52
CA THR A 19 -19.44 12.09 4.33
C THR A 19 -19.36 12.58 2.88
N PRO A 20 -20.27 13.47 2.45
CA PRO A 20 -20.13 14.10 1.12
C PRO A 20 -18.81 14.82 0.91
N ALA A 21 -18.24 15.41 1.96
CA ALA A 21 -16.91 16.04 1.88
C ALA A 21 -15.81 15.02 1.60
N ASP A 22 -15.89 13.85 2.21
CA ASP A 22 -14.95 12.75 1.96
C ASP A 22 -15.06 12.25 0.52
N LEU A 23 -16.28 12.12 0.00
CA LEU A 23 -16.49 11.71 -1.39
C LEU A 23 -15.88 12.72 -2.37
N ALA A 24 -15.97 14.02 -2.06
CA ALA A 24 -15.35 15.04 -2.89
C ALA A 24 -13.82 14.89 -2.91
N ILE A 25 -13.21 14.55 -1.79
CA ILE A 25 -11.76 14.27 -1.71
C ILE A 25 -11.41 13.04 -2.51
N LEU A 26 -12.18 11.97 -2.40
CA LEU A 26 -11.94 10.73 -3.16
C LEU A 26 -12.03 10.96 -4.67
N ALA A 27 -12.87 11.90 -5.10
CA ALA A 27 -13.03 12.24 -6.51
C ALA A 27 -11.99 13.25 -7.01
N ASP A 28 -11.24 13.87 -6.11
CA ASP A 28 -10.26 14.91 -6.48
C ASP A 28 -8.93 14.28 -6.88
N ALA A 29 -8.59 14.36 -8.16
CA ALA A 29 -7.35 13.80 -8.70
C ALA A 29 -6.09 14.43 -8.11
N ARG A 30 -6.20 15.60 -7.49
CA ARG A 30 -5.07 16.24 -6.80
C ARG A 30 -4.80 15.61 -5.44
N CYS A 31 -5.83 15.07 -4.81
CA CYS A 31 -5.72 14.36 -3.52
C CYS A 31 -5.39 12.88 -3.74
N LEU A 32 -6.13 12.23 -4.63
CA LEU A 32 -6.00 10.81 -4.91
C LEU A 32 -5.93 10.60 -6.43
N PRO A 33 -4.73 10.73 -7.02
CA PRO A 33 -4.57 10.57 -8.47
C PRO A 33 -5.06 9.21 -8.97
N PRO A 34 -5.84 9.16 -10.04
CA PRO A 34 -6.36 7.88 -10.56
C PRO A 34 -5.27 6.87 -10.91
N GLY A 35 -4.12 7.34 -11.38
CA GLY A 35 -3.00 6.47 -11.72
C GLY A 35 -2.36 5.78 -10.53
N LEU A 36 -2.53 6.32 -9.33
CA LEU A 36 -1.95 5.75 -8.12
C LEU A 36 -2.48 4.34 -7.86
N LEU A 37 -3.79 4.17 -7.84
CA LEU A 37 -4.40 2.87 -7.58
C LEU A 37 -4.04 1.86 -8.67
N ALA A 38 -3.99 2.31 -9.92
CA ALA A 38 -3.58 1.45 -11.04
C ALA A 38 -2.13 0.97 -10.87
N ALA A 39 -1.22 1.87 -10.50
CA ALA A 39 0.18 1.52 -10.27
C ALA A 39 0.35 0.54 -9.11
N VAL A 40 -0.35 0.76 -8.01
CA VAL A 40 -0.34 -0.15 -6.85
C VAL A 40 -0.91 -1.52 -7.25
N ALA A 41 -1.98 -1.55 -8.01
CA ALA A 41 -2.57 -2.80 -8.48
C ALA A 41 -1.59 -3.62 -9.33
N VAL A 42 -0.83 -2.97 -10.19
CA VAL A 42 0.21 -3.64 -11.00
C VAL A 42 1.27 -4.28 -10.10
N VAL A 43 1.76 -3.56 -9.10
CA VAL A 43 2.76 -4.08 -8.17
C VAL A 43 2.24 -5.32 -7.43
N LEU A 44 1.01 -5.25 -6.93
CA LEU A 44 0.41 -6.38 -6.21
C LEU A 44 0.19 -7.58 -7.13
N ARG A 45 -0.26 -7.36 -8.36
CA ARG A 45 -0.46 -8.42 -9.33
C ARG A 45 0.87 -9.11 -9.67
N GLU A 46 1.90 -8.35 -9.93
CA GLU A 46 3.21 -8.88 -10.26
C GLU A 46 3.81 -9.65 -9.08
N GLY A 47 3.66 -9.16 -7.87
CA GLY A 47 4.09 -9.86 -6.66
C GLY A 47 3.36 -11.17 -6.47
N GLY A 48 2.05 -11.19 -6.68
CA GLY A 48 1.25 -12.41 -6.60
C GLY A 48 1.64 -13.42 -7.68
N THR A 49 1.81 -12.97 -8.92
CA THR A 49 2.22 -13.81 -10.03
C THR A 49 3.60 -14.43 -9.78
N ALA A 50 4.57 -13.64 -9.32
CA ALA A 50 5.93 -14.11 -9.04
C ALA A 50 5.96 -15.19 -7.96
N LYS A 51 5.05 -15.12 -6.98
CA LYS A 51 4.99 -16.06 -5.85
C LYS A 51 3.94 -17.15 -6.03
N GLY A 52 3.15 -17.10 -7.10
CA GLY A 52 2.10 -18.07 -7.35
C GLY A 52 0.93 -17.95 -6.37
N CYS A 53 0.63 -16.76 -5.88
CA CYS A 53 -0.43 -16.51 -4.91
C CYS A 53 -1.34 -15.37 -5.36
N ALA A 54 -2.42 -15.16 -4.63
CA ALA A 54 -3.33 -14.04 -4.88
C ALA A 54 -2.62 -12.71 -4.60
N PRO A 55 -3.00 -11.61 -5.28
CA PRO A 55 -2.37 -10.31 -5.06
C PRO A 55 -2.31 -9.86 -3.61
N HIS A 56 -3.37 -10.07 -2.83
CA HIS A 56 -3.41 -9.68 -1.42
C HIS A 56 -2.52 -10.56 -0.53
N GLU A 57 -2.05 -11.68 -1.07
CA GLU A 57 -1.13 -12.59 -0.40
C GLU A 57 0.30 -12.39 -0.85
N SER A 58 0.58 -11.39 -1.69
CA SER A 58 1.90 -11.19 -2.29
C SER A 58 3.01 -10.99 -1.25
N GLY A 59 2.65 -10.64 -0.03
CA GLY A 59 3.57 -10.57 1.09
C GLY A 59 4.06 -11.92 1.59
N GLY A 60 3.50 -13.05 1.11
CA GLY A 60 4.00 -14.38 1.43
C GLY A 60 3.94 -14.74 2.91
N GLY A 61 2.84 -14.44 3.59
CA GLY A 61 2.69 -14.73 5.01
C GLY A 61 3.41 -13.74 5.93
N GLN A 62 3.86 -12.63 5.38
CA GLN A 62 4.51 -11.59 6.17
C GLN A 62 3.54 -10.92 7.14
N THR A 63 4.07 -10.46 8.27
CA THR A 63 3.30 -9.79 9.31
C THR A 63 3.10 -8.32 8.99
N TYR A 64 2.27 -7.67 9.78
CA TYR A 64 2.12 -6.21 9.75
C TYR A 64 3.48 -5.51 9.84
N ARG A 65 4.31 -5.94 10.80
CA ARG A 65 5.65 -5.37 10.99
C ARG A 65 6.53 -5.56 9.76
N ASP A 66 6.51 -6.74 9.15
CA ASP A 66 7.31 -7.03 7.96
C ASP A 66 6.95 -6.08 6.82
N HIS A 67 5.67 -5.82 6.61
CA HIS A 67 5.22 -4.89 5.57
C HIS A 67 5.67 -3.46 5.87
N ILE A 68 5.61 -3.04 7.12
CA ILE A 68 6.07 -1.70 7.52
C ILE A 68 7.58 -1.56 7.30
N GLU A 69 8.36 -2.58 7.66
CA GLU A 69 9.81 -2.57 7.46
C GLU A 69 10.18 -2.52 5.98
N HIS A 70 9.50 -3.30 5.15
CA HIS A 70 9.72 -3.26 3.70
C HIS A 70 9.34 -1.90 3.09
N ALA A 71 8.24 -1.31 3.56
CA ALA A 71 7.86 0.03 3.11
C ALA A 71 8.95 1.06 3.50
N ALA A 72 9.48 0.95 4.71
CA ALA A 72 10.54 1.85 5.18
C ALA A 72 11.82 1.71 4.35
N GLU A 73 12.16 0.51 3.91
CA GLU A 73 13.31 0.27 3.03
C GLU A 73 13.14 0.99 1.70
N HIS A 74 11.96 0.90 1.09
CA HIS A 74 11.69 1.59 -0.17
C HIS A 74 11.72 3.11 0.00
N VAL A 75 11.22 3.63 1.11
CA VAL A 75 11.28 5.06 1.41
C VAL A 75 12.73 5.52 1.60
N ALA A 76 13.53 4.71 2.29
CA ALA A 76 14.96 5.01 2.49
C ALA A 76 15.71 5.05 1.15
N ASP A 77 15.44 4.10 0.25
CA ASP A 77 16.05 4.07 -1.08
C ASP A 77 15.64 5.28 -1.90
N LEU A 78 14.38 5.69 -1.81
CA LEU A 78 13.88 6.87 -2.48
C LEU A 78 14.56 8.14 -1.95
N ASP A 79 14.77 8.24 -0.64
CA ASP A 79 15.43 9.37 0.01
C ASP A 79 16.87 9.51 -0.48
N VAL A 80 17.60 8.39 -0.57
CA VAL A 80 18.97 8.37 -1.11
C VAL A 80 18.97 8.81 -2.58
N ALA A 81 18.03 8.33 -3.38
CA ALA A 81 17.95 8.71 -4.79
C ALA A 81 17.68 10.20 -4.97
N ILE A 82 16.85 10.80 -4.11
CA ILE A 82 16.59 12.24 -4.12
C ILE A 82 17.85 13.02 -3.81
N ASP A 83 18.59 12.61 -2.76
CA ASP A 83 19.82 13.28 -2.35
C ASP A 83 20.90 13.20 -3.44
N ASP A 84 21.00 12.08 -4.13
CA ASP A 84 21.98 11.86 -5.19
C ASP A 84 21.52 12.38 -6.55
N GLU A 85 20.32 12.95 -6.63
CA GLU A 85 19.71 13.39 -7.88
C GLU A 85 19.67 12.27 -8.94
N ALA A 86 19.65 11.01 -8.48
CA ALA A 86 19.61 9.84 -9.36
C ALA A 86 18.18 9.46 -9.68
N PRO A 87 17.90 9.01 -10.93
CA PRO A 87 16.59 8.45 -11.21
C PRO A 87 16.41 7.15 -10.43
N ALA A 88 15.25 6.95 -9.85
CA ALA A 88 14.92 5.69 -9.21
C ALA A 88 14.78 4.61 -10.29
N ASP A 89 15.51 3.51 -10.15
CA ASP A 89 15.41 2.38 -11.08
C ASP A 89 14.09 1.63 -10.94
N GLU A 90 13.51 1.70 -9.75
CA GLU A 90 12.20 1.14 -9.47
C GLU A 90 11.33 2.25 -8.91
N ASP A 91 10.02 2.06 -9.02
CA ASP A 91 9.09 2.99 -8.40
C ASP A 91 8.99 2.68 -6.90
N ASP A 92 10.02 3.06 -6.15
CA ASP A 92 10.08 2.84 -4.71
C ASP A 92 8.87 3.43 -3.99
N LEU A 93 8.36 4.55 -4.45
CA LEU A 93 7.18 5.16 -3.85
C LEU A 93 5.96 4.25 -4.01
N THR A 94 5.72 3.74 -5.21
CA THR A 94 4.59 2.84 -5.45
C THR A 94 4.73 1.54 -4.66
N HIS A 95 5.94 0.98 -4.59
CA HIS A 95 6.19 -0.22 -3.80
C HIS A 95 5.97 0.02 -2.31
N ALA A 96 6.38 1.17 -1.79
CA ALA A 96 6.12 1.54 -0.40
C ALA A 96 4.61 1.62 -0.13
N ILE A 97 3.86 2.24 -1.02
CA ILE A 97 2.41 2.36 -0.89
C ILE A 97 1.74 1.00 -0.94
N ALA A 98 2.17 0.11 -1.84
CA ALA A 98 1.64 -1.25 -1.93
C ALA A 98 1.87 -2.03 -0.63
N ARG A 99 3.05 -1.93 -0.03
CA ARG A 99 3.35 -2.56 1.25
C ARG A 99 2.49 -1.99 2.39
N LEU A 100 2.30 -0.68 2.41
CA LEU A 100 1.44 -0.04 3.41
C LEU A 100 -0.02 -0.48 3.24
N ALA A 101 -0.48 -0.68 2.02
CA ALA A 101 -1.82 -1.20 1.77
C ALA A 101 -1.99 -2.62 2.31
N LEU A 102 -0.98 -3.48 2.13
CA LEU A 102 -0.98 -4.83 2.69
C LEU A 102 -0.95 -4.78 4.22
N ALA A 103 -0.14 -3.91 4.79
CA ALA A 103 -0.10 -3.71 6.24
C ALA A 103 -1.45 -3.24 6.78
N TRP A 104 -2.10 -2.32 6.08
CA TRP A 104 -3.43 -1.85 6.45
C TRP A 104 -4.42 -3.00 6.61
N SER A 105 -4.35 -4.00 5.73
CA SER A 105 -5.23 -5.15 5.77
C SER A 105 -5.01 -6.05 6.98
N LEU A 106 -3.81 -6.01 7.55
CA LEU A 106 -3.40 -6.89 8.66
C LEU A 106 -3.44 -6.23 10.05
N ARG A 107 -3.75 -4.94 10.12
CA ARG A 107 -3.75 -4.27 11.42
C ARG A 107 -4.99 -4.57 12.26
#